data_97e03ed749f63ce17e5c65e1f5426824
#
_entry.id   97e03ed749f63ce17e5c65e1f5426824
#
_cell.length_a   1.000
_cell.length_b   1.000
_cell.length_c   1.000
_cell.angle_alpha   90.00
_cell.angle_beta   90.00
_cell.angle_gamma   90.00
#
_symmetry.space_group_name_H-M   'P 1'
#
loop_
_entity.id
_entity.type
_entity.pdbx_description
1 polymer ?
#
loop_
_entity_poly.entity_id
_entity_poly.type
_entity_poly.pdbx_seq_one_letter_code
_entity_poly.pdbx_strand_id
1 'polypeptide(L)'
;MDKTRLSNYAELIVGKGINPDAGQEVIVIAGLDELDFTRMVVEKCYEHGAAKVIVEWKDMPIERLAQLHQSEETLSSIENWELEKLKWRCEKLPALIWLDSEDPDGMDGIDQGKRARSQMARVPKIKPYRDEMENKFQWCIAGVPGERWAAKVFPGIPVKDAVEKLWEAILDAARANGDPIANWDEHNQTIHRRCKQLNDFKFAKLRYKSANGTDFTVGMMEQGIFAGGSEKDLSGRIFNPNIPSEEIFTTPRKGDAEGLLVATKPLSWQGTLIENFSIRFAGGKAVEVHAEKGQEALERMIAMDENAAFLGECALISWNSPINNTGILFYNTLFDENACCHLALGRGFDNCVRDYEKYSADELHAMGVNDSMIHVDFMIGSADLDITGITGDGKEVAIFRNGVWCF
;
A
#
# COMPACT_ATOMS: atom_id res chain seq x y z
N MET A 1 11.90 -4.48 -24.82
CA MET A 1 10.59 -4.00 -24.28
C MET A 1 9.82 -3.19 -25.32
N ASP A 2 8.50 -3.39 -25.44
CA ASP A 2 7.63 -2.66 -26.37
C ASP A 2 7.42 -1.21 -25.89
N LYS A 3 7.89 -0.25 -26.71
CA LYS A 3 7.78 1.19 -26.40
C LYS A 3 6.31 1.67 -26.31
N THR A 4 5.41 1.04 -27.07
CA THR A 4 3.99 1.38 -27.02
C THR A 4 3.38 1.05 -25.67
N ARG A 5 3.68 -0.14 -25.14
CA ARG A 5 3.21 -0.53 -23.79
C ARG A 5 3.79 0.37 -22.69
N LEU A 6 5.07 0.74 -22.79
CA LEU A 6 5.67 1.68 -21.83
C LEU A 6 5.00 3.07 -21.91
N SER A 7 4.72 3.56 -23.11
CA SER A 7 3.99 4.82 -23.30
C SER A 7 2.57 4.74 -22.75
N ASN A 8 1.88 3.62 -22.93
CA ASN A 8 0.57 3.35 -22.36
C ASN A 8 0.60 3.36 -20.82
N TYR A 9 1.64 2.78 -20.24
CA TYR A 9 1.80 2.77 -18.79
C TYR A 9 2.10 4.17 -18.23
N ALA A 10 2.95 4.95 -18.91
CA ALA A 10 3.19 6.34 -18.54
C ALA A 10 1.89 7.18 -18.65
N GLU A 11 1.10 6.99 -19.72
CA GLU A 11 -0.22 7.61 -19.90
C GLU A 11 -1.17 7.24 -18.75
N LEU A 12 -1.19 5.98 -18.35
CA LEU A 12 -2.02 5.50 -17.25
C LEU A 12 -1.62 6.15 -15.91
N ILE A 13 -0.32 6.17 -15.58
CA ILE A 13 0.19 6.78 -14.34
C ILE A 13 -0.19 8.26 -14.27
N VAL A 14 -0.09 8.98 -15.38
CA VAL A 14 -0.40 10.40 -15.39
C VAL A 14 -1.90 10.66 -15.52
N GLY A 15 -2.58 10.02 -16.49
CA GLY A 15 -3.98 10.32 -16.80
C GLY A 15 -4.98 9.74 -15.80
N LYS A 16 -4.67 8.59 -15.16
CA LYS A 16 -5.52 7.98 -14.12
C LYS A 16 -4.87 8.02 -12.75
N GLY A 17 -3.55 7.79 -12.67
CA GLY A 17 -2.82 7.82 -11.42
C GLY A 17 -2.97 9.15 -10.73
N ILE A 18 -2.45 10.23 -11.26
CA ILE A 18 -2.54 11.55 -10.63
C ILE A 18 -3.60 12.47 -11.23
N ASN A 19 -4.01 12.28 -12.50
CA ASN A 19 -5.00 13.11 -13.20
C ASN A 19 -4.82 14.62 -12.89
N PRO A 20 -3.69 15.24 -13.29
CA PRO A 20 -3.33 16.57 -12.82
C PRO A 20 -4.23 17.64 -13.42
N ASP A 21 -4.52 18.68 -12.66
CA ASP A 21 -5.19 19.87 -13.18
C ASP A 21 -4.27 20.64 -14.13
N ALA A 22 -4.86 21.29 -15.12
CA ALA A 22 -4.11 22.20 -16.00
C ALA A 22 -3.45 23.31 -15.15
N GLY A 23 -2.13 23.45 -15.29
CA GLY A 23 -1.34 24.40 -14.52
C GLY A 23 -0.86 23.91 -13.14
N GLN A 24 -1.19 22.68 -12.74
CA GLN A 24 -0.67 22.08 -11.49
C GLN A 24 0.82 21.74 -11.60
N GLU A 25 1.56 21.88 -10.52
CA GLU A 25 2.92 21.36 -10.41
C GLU A 25 2.90 19.87 -10.08
N VAL A 26 3.88 19.10 -10.57
CA VAL A 26 4.01 17.66 -10.33
C VAL A 26 5.40 17.36 -9.79
N ILE A 27 5.48 16.50 -8.78
CA ILE A 27 6.73 15.89 -8.31
C ILE A 27 6.76 14.45 -8.78
N VAL A 28 7.86 14.04 -9.41
CA VAL A 28 8.15 12.64 -9.77
C VAL A 28 9.33 12.17 -8.93
N ILE A 29 9.12 11.20 -8.06
CA ILE A 29 10.19 10.51 -7.32
C ILE A 29 10.54 9.26 -8.11
N ALA A 30 11.81 9.07 -8.48
CA ALA A 30 12.25 7.96 -9.32
C ALA A 30 13.64 7.47 -8.96
N GLY A 31 13.91 6.20 -9.17
CA GLY A 31 15.24 5.62 -9.11
C GLY A 31 16.11 6.01 -10.32
N LEU A 32 17.43 5.95 -10.16
CA LEU A 32 18.37 6.27 -11.25
C LEU A 32 18.36 5.22 -12.37
N ASP A 33 17.94 3.99 -12.09
CA ASP A 33 17.91 2.89 -13.07
C ASP A 33 16.87 3.12 -14.18
N GLU A 34 15.87 4.00 -13.94
CA GLU A 34 14.68 4.14 -14.78
C GLU A 34 14.59 5.48 -15.53
N LEU A 35 15.74 6.01 -15.93
CA LEU A 35 15.84 7.33 -16.59
C LEU A 35 14.92 7.48 -17.80
N ASP A 36 14.88 6.49 -18.69
CA ASP A 36 14.13 6.61 -19.94
C ASP A 36 12.61 6.54 -19.70
N PHE A 37 12.16 5.69 -18.78
CA PHE A 37 10.75 5.63 -18.43
C PHE A 37 10.32 6.89 -17.65
N THR A 38 11.16 7.40 -16.75
CA THR A 38 10.90 8.66 -16.04
C THR A 38 10.73 9.82 -17.01
N ARG A 39 11.53 9.90 -18.08
CA ARG A 39 11.37 10.91 -19.15
C ARG A 39 10.03 10.80 -19.85
N MET A 40 9.55 9.58 -20.14
CA MET A 40 8.22 9.37 -20.72
C MET A 40 7.12 9.88 -19.79
N VAL A 41 7.21 9.58 -18.48
CA VAL A 41 6.25 10.06 -17.46
C VAL A 41 6.26 11.59 -17.39
N VAL A 42 7.43 12.23 -17.39
CA VAL A 42 7.56 13.69 -17.38
C VAL A 42 6.94 14.31 -18.65
N GLU A 43 7.18 13.72 -19.83
CA GLU A 43 6.55 14.15 -21.09
C GLU A 43 5.02 14.09 -20.98
N LYS A 44 4.48 12.97 -20.47
CA LYS A 44 3.04 12.82 -20.23
C LYS A 44 2.48 13.84 -19.24
N CYS A 45 3.19 14.16 -18.17
CA CYS A 45 2.76 15.24 -17.27
C CYS A 45 2.56 16.57 -18.00
N TYR A 46 3.49 16.94 -18.89
CA TYR A 46 3.35 18.16 -19.69
C TYR A 46 2.24 18.05 -20.75
N GLU A 47 2.06 16.89 -21.38
CA GLU A 47 0.94 16.65 -22.29
C GLU A 47 -0.42 16.80 -21.60
N HIS A 48 -0.52 16.41 -20.32
CA HIS A 48 -1.69 16.60 -19.47
C HIS A 48 -1.81 18.00 -18.83
N GLY A 49 -0.94 18.95 -19.22
CA GLY A 49 -1.05 20.36 -18.85
C GLY A 49 -0.37 20.74 -17.53
N ALA A 50 0.53 19.92 -16.99
CA ALA A 50 1.34 20.32 -15.83
C ALA A 50 2.14 21.59 -16.13
N ALA A 51 2.12 22.58 -15.22
CA ALA A 51 2.90 23.80 -15.39
C ALA A 51 4.40 23.58 -15.16
N LYS A 52 4.73 22.63 -14.29
CA LYS A 52 6.11 22.34 -13.91
C LYS A 52 6.20 20.91 -13.38
N VAL A 53 7.25 20.20 -13.79
CA VAL A 53 7.58 18.87 -13.27
C VAL A 53 8.93 18.93 -12.58
N ILE A 54 8.98 18.47 -11.32
CA ILE A 54 10.20 18.37 -10.52
C ILE A 54 10.50 16.89 -10.37
N VAL A 55 11.69 16.45 -10.80
CA VAL A 55 12.13 15.07 -10.61
C VAL A 55 13.07 14.99 -9.41
N GLU A 56 12.72 14.14 -8.45
CA GLU A 56 13.52 13.83 -7.27
C GLU A 56 14.14 12.44 -7.45
N TRP A 57 15.43 12.42 -7.73
CA TRP A 57 16.14 11.16 -7.94
C TRP A 57 16.49 10.50 -6.60
N LYS A 58 16.26 9.21 -6.53
CA LYS A 58 16.62 8.31 -5.43
C LYS A 58 17.74 7.38 -5.86
N ASP A 59 18.67 7.16 -4.94
CA ASP A 59 19.72 6.16 -5.10
C ASP A 59 19.91 5.42 -3.77
N MET A 60 19.37 4.21 -3.70
CA MET A 60 19.41 3.41 -2.47
C MET A 60 20.83 3.07 -2.01
N PRO A 61 21.82 2.81 -2.88
CA PRO A 61 23.24 2.72 -2.47
C PRO A 61 23.75 3.94 -1.71
N ILE A 62 23.40 5.17 -2.14
CA ILE A 62 23.76 6.40 -1.43
C ILE A 62 23.04 6.48 -0.09
N GLU A 63 21.75 6.15 -0.05
CA GLU A 63 21.00 6.11 1.22
C GLU A 63 21.59 5.09 2.19
N ARG A 64 22.00 3.92 1.70
CA ARG A 64 22.70 2.91 2.50
C ARG A 64 24.03 3.43 3.07
N LEU A 65 24.83 4.13 2.28
CA LEU A 65 26.06 4.77 2.76
C LEU A 65 25.79 5.77 3.87
N ALA A 66 24.71 6.57 3.76
CA ALA A 66 24.30 7.48 4.83
C ALA A 66 23.99 6.70 6.13
N GLN A 67 23.24 5.59 6.04
CA GLN A 67 22.95 4.74 7.21
C GLN A 67 24.21 4.15 7.86
N LEU A 68 25.21 3.79 7.07
CA LEU A 68 26.46 3.21 7.55
C LEU A 68 27.38 4.24 8.21
N HIS A 69 27.47 5.45 7.66
CA HIS A 69 28.50 6.43 8.01
C HIS A 69 28.02 7.60 8.87
N GLN A 70 26.77 8.00 8.78
CA GLN A 70 26.24 9.09 9.61
C GLN A 70 25.89 8.60 11.01
N SER A 71 26.01 9.50 11.99
CA SER A 71 25.53 9.24 13.35
C SER A 71 24.00 9.19 13.39
N GLU A 72 23.44 8.57 14.44
CA GLU A 72 21.99 8.57 14.67
C GLU A 72 21.44 10.00 14.84
N GLU A 73 22.21 10.88 15.50
CA GLU A 73 21.85 12.29 15.65
C GLU A 73 21.73 13.00 14.29
N THR A 74 22.70 12.80 13.37
CA THR A 74 22.67 13.36 12.02
C THR A 74 21.49 12.82 11.21
N LEU A 75 21.24 11.51 11.27
CA LEU A 75 20.10 10.89 10.58
C LEU A 75 18.74 11.36 11.11
N SER A 76 18.68 11.74 12.39
CA SER A 76 17.49 12.27 13.07
C SER A 76 17.24 13.76 12.81
N SER A 77 18.26 14.47 12.33
CA SER A 77 18.15 15.90 12.06
C SER A 77 17.26 16.17 10.84
N ILE A 78 16.66 17.34 10.83
CA ILE A 78 15.95 17.91 9.67
C ILE A 78 16.49 19.30 9.45
N GLU A 79 17.04 19.52 8.27
CA GLU A 79 17.59 20.80 7.88
C GLU A 79 16.50 21.81 7.50
N ASN A 80 16.81 23.09 7.62
CA ASN A 80 15.85 24.15 7.32
C ASN A 80 15.30 24.09 5.89
N TRP A 81 16.15 23.72 4.91
CA TRP A 81 15.71 23.60 3.52
C TRP A 81 14.70 22.48 3.32
N GLU A 82 14.77 21.40 4.10
CA GLU A 82 13.77 20.30 4.07
C GLU A 82 12.41 20.81 4.59
N LEU A 83 12.42 21.61 5.67
CA LEU A 83 11.20 22.20 6.21
C LEU A 83 10.59 23.23 5.25
N GLU A 84 11.41 24.07 4.60
CA GLU A 84 10.92 25.02 3.59
C GLU A 84 10.32 24.28 2.37
N LYS A 85 10.88 23.14 1.97
CA LYS A 85 10.29 22.29 0.94
C LYS A 85 8.92 21.74 1.37
N LEU A 86 8.76 21.31 2.62
CA LEU A 86 7.48 20.82 3.14
C LEU A 86 6.44 21.97 3.18
N LYS A 87 6.81 23.16 3.62
CA LYS A 87 5.92 24.35 3.58
C LYS A 87 5.48 24.66 2.15
N TRP A 88 6.43 24.67 1.19
CA TRP A 88 6.11 24.87 -0.21
C TRP A 88 5.12 23.80 -0.72
N ARG A 89 5.28 22.53 -0.31
CA ARG A 89 4.33 21.46 -0.67
C ARG A 89 2.93 21.72 -0.09
N CYS A 90 2.82 22.18 1.16
CA CYS A 90 1.53 22.55 1.77
C CYS A 90 0.85 23.70 0.99
N GLU A 91 1.64 24.70 0.55
CA GLU A 91 1.10 25.86 -0.20
C GLU A 91 0.69 25.50 -1.63
N LYS A 92 1.45 24.65 -2.31
CA LYS A 92 1.27 24.35 -3.75
C LYS A 92 0.44 23.11 -4.01
N LEU A 93 0.41 22.16 -3.09
CA LEU A 93 -0.23 20.86 -3.24
C LEU A 93 0.10 20.20 -4.60
N PRO A 94 1.40 20.03 -4.91
CA PRO A 94 1.80 19.41 -6.17
C PRO A 94 1.30 17.96 -6.21
N ALA A 95 0.86 17.48 -7.36
CA ALA A 95 0.59 16.07 -7.55
C ALA A 95 1.89 15.27 -7.43
N LEU A 96 1.83 14.06 -6.88
CA LEU A 96 3.00 13.24 -6.59
C LEU A 96 2.94 11.90 -7.35
N ILE A 97 4.00 11.60 -8.09
CA ILE A 97 4.22 10.27 -8.67
C ILE A 97 5.43 9.66 -7.98
N TRP A 98 5.28 8.43 -7.51
CA TRP A 98 6.39 7.61 -7.04
C TRP A 98 6.58 6.44 -8.00
N LEU A 99 7.67 6.44 -8.74
CA LEU A 99 8.11 5.31 -9.56
C LEU A 99 8.96 4.40 -8.66
N ASP A 100 8.34 3.33 -8.19
CA ASP A 100 8.95 2.44 -7.21
C ASP A 100 9.78 1.36 -7.90
N SER A 101 11.10 1.42 -7.69
CA SER A 101 12.11 0.50 -8.22
C SER A 101 13.08 0.01 -7.13
N GLU A 102 12.64 0.03 -5.86
CA GLU A 102 13.51 -0.24 -4.73
C GLU A 102 14.10 -1.66 -4.77
N ASP A 103 15.39 -1.76 -4.47
CA ASP A 103 16.08 -3.03 -4.24
C ASP A 103 15.59 -3.65 -2.91
N PRO A 104 14.92 -4.82 -2.91
CA PRO A 104 14.41 -5.42 -1.68
C PRO A 104 15.48 -5.74 -0.63
N ASP A 105 16.72 -5.96 -1.07
CA ASP A 105 17.87 -6.25 -0.19
C ASP A 105 18.80 -5.03 0.00
N GLY A 106 18.42 -3.87 -0.53
CA GLY A 106 19.28 -2.68 -0.60
C GLY A 106 19.73 -2.12 0.75
N MET A 107 19.00 -2.42 1.82
CA MET A 107 19.33 -2.02 3.19
C MET A 107 19.83 -3.19 4.05
N ASP A 108 20.26 -4.28 3.44
CA ASP A 108 20.85 -5.39 4.18
C ASP A 108 22.16 -5.02 4.86
N GLY A 109 22.33 -5.49 6.10
CA GLY A 109 23.56 -5.30 6.88
C GLY A 109 23.75 -3.91 7.50
N ILE A 110 22.74 -3.01 7.44
CA ILE A 110 22.75 -1.78 8.25
C ILE A 110 22.20 -2.05 9.66
N ASP A 111 22.46 -1.13 10.60
CA ASP A 111 21.79 -1.13 11.91
C ASP A 111 20.32 -0.69 11.74
N GLN A 112 19.42 -1.67 11.64
CA GLN A 112 17.99 -1.43 11.50
C GLN A 112 17.39 -0.70 12.72
N GLY A 113 17.93 -0.93 13.92
CA GLY A 113 17.51 -0.21 15.12
C GLY A 113 17.84 1.28 15.04
N LYS A 114 19.06 1.63 14.61
CA LYS A 114 19.47 3.02 14.37
C LYS A 114 18.59 3.68 13.31
N ARG A 115 18.32 2.97 12.20
CA ARG A 115 17.43 3.47 11.14
C ARG A 115 16.03 3.76 11.67
N ALA A 116 15.42 2.82 12.38
CA ALA A 116 14.09 3.00 12.94
C ALA A 116 14.03 4.19 13.93
N ARG A 117 14.97 4.28 14.89
CA ARG A 117 15.01 5.40 15.85
C ARG A 117 15.20 6.75 15.17
N SER A 118 16.09 6.83 14.17
CA SER A 118 16.31 8.09 13.45
C SER A 118 15.08 8.51 12.63
N GLN A 119 14.40 7.58 11.99
CA GLN A 119 13.13 7.87 11.29
C GLN A 119 12.06 8.36 12.28
N MET A 120 11.89 7.67 13.41
CA MET A 120 10.93 8.07 14.45
C MET A 120 11.21 9.46 15.01
N ALA A 121 12.47 9.82 15.22
CA ALA A 121 12.85 11.16 15.70
C ALA A 121 12.50 12.30 14.73
N ARG A 122 12.37 12.00 13.42
CA ARG A 122 11.95 12.97 12.39
C ARG A 122 10.44 13.16 12.33
N VAL A 123 9.66 12.13 12.69
CA VAL A 123 8.19 12.13 12.57
C VAL A 123 7.53 13.35 13.23
N PRO A 124 7.81 13.76 14.48
CA PRO A 124 7.15 14.89 15.11
C PRO A 124 7.35 16.22 14.36
N LYS A 125 8.45 16.36 13.61
CA LYS A 125 8.77 17.56 12.84
C LYS A 125 8.11 17.56 11.45
N ILE A 126 7.86 16.37 10.87
CA ILE A 126 7.28 16.20 9.53
C ILE A 126 5.76 16.07 9.60
N LYS A 127 5.25 15.40 10.64
CA LYS A 127 3.83 15.08 10.79
C LYS A 127 2.90 16.28 10.64
N PRO A 128 3.16 17.47 11.22
CA PRO A 128 2.27 18.62 11.04
C PRO A 128 2.04 19.02 9.58
N TYR A 129 3.08 18.90 8.73
CA TYR A 129 2.96 19.19 7.30
C TYR A 129 2.22 18.10 6.55
N ARG A 130 2.42 16.84 6.94
CA ARG A 130 1.67 15.71 6.36
C ARG A 130 0.18 15.83 6.67
N ASP A 131 -0.16 16.08 7.92
CA ASP A 131 -1.54 16.26 8.38
C ASP A 131 -2.21 17.44 7.65
N GLU A 132 -1.46 18.54 7.42
CA GLU A 132 -1.97 19.69 6.67
C GLU A 132 -2.28 19.35 5.20
N MET A 133 -1.51 18.45 4.58
CA MET A 133 -1.71 18.03 3.19
C MET A 133 -2.66 16.82 3.03
N GLU A 134 -3.05 16.17 4.11
CA GLU A 134 -3.82 14.93 4.08
C GLU A 134 -5.07 15.06 3.21
N ASN A 135 -5.24 14.16 2.25
CA ASN A 135 -6.34 14.12 1.30
C ASN A 135 -6.56 15.39 0.44
N LYS A 136 -5.56 16.27 0.32
CA LYS A 136 -5.69 17.54 -0.43
C LYS A 136 -5.00 17.52 -1.80
N PHE A 137 -4.26 16.49 -2.14
CA PHE A 137 -3.56 16.38 -3.43
C PHE A 137 -3.57 14.94 -3.94
N GLN A 138 -3.41 14.78 -5.24
CA GLN A 138 -3.34 13.49 -5.90
C GLN A 138 -1.93 12.91 -5.76
N TRP A 139 -1.88 11.59 -5.60
CA TRP A 139 -0.63 10.84 -5.61
C TRP A 139 -0.82 9.49 -6.28
N CYS A 140 0.26 8.94 -6.83
CA CYS A 140 0.26 7.62 -7.43
C CYS A 140 1.60 6.93 -7.19
N ILE A 141 1.54 5.69 -6.70
CA ILE A 141 2.69 4.79 -6.64
C ILE A 141 2.55 3.79 -7.78
N ALA A 142 3.62 3.62 -8.56
CA ALA A 142 3.65 2.72 -9.70
C ALA A 142 4.99 1.97 -9.74
N GLY A 143 4.97 0.66 -9.92
CA GLY A 143 6.17 -0.15 -9.98
C GLY A 143 6.94 0.03 -11.29
N VAL A 144 8.25 0.15 -11.19
CA VAL A 144 9.17 0.26 -12.34
C VAL A 144 10.38 -0.64 -12.07
N PRO A 145 10.71 -1.63 -12.91
CA PRO A 145 11.71 -2.63 -12.57
C PRO A 145 13.13 -2.05 -12.56
N GLY A 146 13.74 -2.00 -11.38
CA GLY A 146 15.17 -1.82 -11.23
C GLY A 146 15.93 -3.14 -11.47
N GLU A 147 17.22 -3.05 -11.86
CA GLU A 147 18.05 -4.24 -12.14
C GLU A 147 18.16 -5.19 -10.94
N ARG A 148 18.34 -4.65 -9.74
CA ARG A 148 18.49 -5.44 -8.51
C ARG A 148 17.18 -6.07 -8.08
N TRP A 149 16.07 -5.34 -8.15
CA TRP A 149 14.75 -5.88 -7.90
C TRP A 149 14.42 -7.02 -8.85
N ALA A 150 14.64 -6.82 -10.16
CA ALA A 150 14.42 -7.86 -11.16
C ALA A 150 15.27 -9.12 -10.95
N ALA A 151 16.55 -8.95 -10.59
CA ALA A 151 17.44 -10.08 -10.27
C ALA A 151 17.00 -10.84 -9.02
N LYS A 152 16.40 -10.19 -8.03
CA LYS A 152 15.81 -10.82 -6.85
C LYS A 152 14.56 -11.63 -7.21
N VAL A 153 13.68 -11.08 -8.02
CA VAL A 153 12.44 -11.74 -8.45
C VAL A 153 12.71 -12.93 -9.37
N PHE A 154 13.68 -12.81 -10.27
CA PHE A 154 14.06 -13.83 -11.25
C PHE A 154 15.53 -14.24 -11.11
N PRO A 155 15.88 -14.98 -10.04
CA PRO A 155 17.26 -15.39 -9.83
C PRO A 155 17.73 -16.41 -10.90
N GLY A 156 19.01 -16.35 -11.25
CA GLY A 156 19.66 -17.35 -12.13
C GLY A 156 19.50 -17.11 -13.63
N ILE A 157 18.91 -16.01 -14.05
CA ILE A 157 18.88 -15.56 -15.45
C ILE A 157 19.67 -14.25 -15.62
N PRO A 158 20.08 -13.88 -16.85
CA PRO A 158 20.72 -12.59 -17.10
C PRO A 158 19.85 -11.41 -16.61
N VAL A 159 20.47 -10.41 -15.98
CA VAL A 159 19.74 -9.28 -15.39
C VAL A 159 18.85 -8.56 -16.40
N LYS A 160 19.33 -8.39 -17.64
CA LYS A 160 18.54 -7.80 -18.72
C LYS A 160 17.24 -8.57 -18.98
N ASP A 161 17.33 -9.91 -19.02
CA ASP A 161 16.15 -10.76 -19.24
C ASP A 161 15.21 -10.73 -18.03
N ALA A 162 15.77 -10.63 -16.82
CA ALA A 162 14.99 -10.45 -15.59
C ALA A 162 14.20 -9.14 -15.59
N VAL A 163 14.83 -8.02 -15.98
CA VAL A 163 14.18 -6.71 -16.13
C VAL A 163 13.07 -6.76 -17.18
N GLU A 164 13.31 -7.38 -18.32
CA GLU A 164 12.27 -7.53 -19.36
C GLU A 164 11.07 -8.35 -18.86
N LYS A 165 11.31 -9.45 -18.14
CA LYS A 165 10.23 -10.27 -17.56
C LYS A 165 9.46 -9.51 -16.47
N LEU A 166 10.15 -8.75 -15.63
CA LEU A 166 9.50 -7.97 -14.58
C LEU A 166 8.66 -6.85 -15.20
N TRP A 167 9.14 -6.18 -16.26
CA TRP A 167 8.33 -5.26 -17.04
C TRP A 167 7.06 -5.90 -17.59
N GLU A 168 7.16 -7.08 -18.19
CA GLU A 168 5.98 -7.79 -18.71
C GLU A 168 4.95 -8.05 -17.60
N ALA A 169 5.40 -8.56 -16.45
CA ALA A 169 4.54 -8.84 -15.31
C ALA A 169 3.86 -7.56 -14.76
N ILE A 170 4.62 -6.47 -14.64
CA ILE A 170 4.10 -5.18 -14.18
C ILE A 170 3.07 -4.61 -15.15
N LEU A 171 3.39 -4.58 -16.46
CA LEU A 171 2.51 -4.04 -17.48
C LEU A 171 1.22 -4.84 -17.65
N ASP A 172 1.28 -6.17 -17.45
CA ASP A 172 0.09 -7.03 -17.47
C ASP A 172 -0.76 -6.79 -16.23
N ALA A 173 -0.16 -6.75 -15.04
CA ALA A 173 -0.85 -6.45 -13.79
C ALA A 173 -1.49 -5.06 -13.81
N ALA A 174 -0.79 -4.08 -14.36
CA ALA A 174 -1.28 -2.70 -14.52
C ALA A 174 -2.31 -2.53 -15.66
N ARG A 175 -2.65 -3.58 -16.40
CA ARG A 175 -3.58 -3.49 -17.55
C ARG A 175 -3.15 -2.49 -18.63
N ALA A 176 -1.83 -2.32 -18.81
CA ALA A 176 -1.25 -1.34 -19.74
C ALA A 176 -1.28 -1.77 -21.22
N ASN A 177 -2.12 -2.75 -21.56
CA ASN A 177 -2.30 -3.26 -22.92
C ASN A 177 -3.47 -2.56 -23.62
N GLY A 178 -3.36 -2.34 -24.93
CA GLY A 178 -4.42 -1.74 -25.75
C GLY A 178 -4.74 -0.31 -25.32
N ASP A 179 -5.95 -0.06 -24.82
CA ASP A 179 -6.38 1.21 -24.24
C ASP A 179 -6.34 1.14 -22.71
N PRO A 180 -5.25 1.57 -22.07
CA PRO A 180 -5.08 1.45 -20.61
C PRO A 180 -6.08 2.31 -19.83
N ILE A 181 -6.51 3.43 -20.41
CA ILE A 181 -7.49 4.33 -19.78
C ILE A 181 -8.86 3.64 -19.71
N ALA A 182 -9.33 3.08 -20.83
CA ALA A 182 -10.58 2.33 -20.85
C ALA A 182 -10.53 1.09 -19.96
N ASN A 183 -9.41 0.34 -19.93
CA ASN A 183 -9.22 -0.81 -19.07
C ASN A 183 -9.35 -0.42 -17.57
N TRP A 184 -8.79 0.71 -17.16
CA TRP A 184 -8.89 1.19 -15.78
C TRP A 184 -10.24 1.78 -15.44
N ASP A 185 -10.95 2.38 -16.40
CA ASP A 185 -12.33 2.82 -16.19
C ASP A 185 -13.25 1.62 -15.90
N GLU A 186 -13.13 0.52 -16.65
CA GLU A 186 -13.88 -0.72 -16.39
C GLU A 186 -13.49 -1.35 -15.05
N HIS A 187 -12.19 -1.37 -14.75
CA HIS A 187 -11.67 -1.88 -13.48
C HIS A 187 -12.22 -1.08 -12.28
N ASN A 188 -12.09 0.26 -12.31
CA ASN A 188 -12.63 1.14 -11.27
C ASN A 188 -14.15 0.97 -11.11
N GLN A 189 -14.91 0.88 -12.20
CA GLN A 189 -16.35 0.62 -12.14
C GLN A 189 -16.67 -0.71 -11.45
N THR A 190 -15.87 -1.74 -11.70
CA THR A 190 -16.04 -3.05 -11.08
C THR A 190 -15.76 -2.99 -9.57
N ILE A 191 -14.66 -2.35 -9.16
CA ILE A 191 -14.33 -2.15 -7.75
C ILE A 191 -15.41 -1.31 -7.06
N HIS A 192 -15.79 -0.16 -7.61
CA HIS A 192 -16.80 0.71 -7.02
C HIS A 192 -18.16 0.01 -6.89
N ARG A 193 -18.56 -0.82 -7.85
CA ARG A 193 -19.79 -1.62 -7.76
C ARG A 193 -19.73 -2.58 -6.56
N ARG A 194 -18.59 -3.28 -6.36
CA ARG A 194 -18.39 -4.17 -5.21
C ARG A 194 -18.34 -3.41 -3.89
N CYS A 195 -17.64 -2.27 -3.83
CA CYS A 195 -17.65 -1.40 -2.65
C CYS A 195 -19.09 -1.02 -2.28
N LYS A 196 -19.89 -0.61 -3.28
CA LYS A 196 -21.28 -0.27 -3.05
C LYS A 196 -22.08 -1.46 -2.51
N GLN A 197 -21.92 -2.65 -3.07
CA GLN A 197 -22.60 -3.87 -2.60
C GLN A 197 -22.23 -4.19 -1.15
N LEU A 198 -20.94 -4.14 -0.80
CA LEU A 198 -20.46 -4.37 0.56
C LEU A 198 -21.03 -3.34 1.55
N ASN A 199 -21.04 -2.07 1.14
CA ASN A 199 -21.57 -0.97 1.95
C ASN A 199 -23.09 -1.04 2.16
N ASP A 200 -23.83 -1.55 1.17
CA ASP A 200 -25.29 -1.74 1.27
C ASP A 200 -25.66 -2.83 2.31
N PHE A 201 -24.79 -3.84 2.55
CA PHE A 201 -25.02 -4.88 3.55
C PHE A 201 -24.84 -4.39 5.01
N LYS A 202 -24.05 -3.36 5.27
CA LYS A 202 -23.75 -2.83 6.61
C LYS A 202 -23.30 -3.92 7.58
N PHE A 203 -22.23 -4.61 7.24
CA PHE A 203 -21.69 -5.67 8.06
C PHE A 203 -21.26 -5.15 9.44
N ALA A 204 -21.64 -5.89 10.49
CA ALA A 204 -21.13 -5.69 11.83
C ALA A 204 -19.81 -6.44 12.04
N LYS A 205 -19.60 -7.57 11.33
CA LYS A 205 -18.38 -8.40 11.45
C LYS A 205 -18.05 -9.05 10.11
N LEU A 206 -16.76 -9.36 9.95
CA LEU A 206 -16.26 -10.28 8.93
C LEU A 206 -15.66 -11.52 9.61
N ARG A 207 -15.98 -12.71 9.08
CA ARG A 207 -15.42 -13.98 9.54
C ARG A 207 -14.63 -14.62 8.41
N TYR A 208 -13.39 -15.01 8.72
CA TYR A 208 -12.43 -15.63 7.80
C TYR A 208 -12.18 -17.08 8.21
N LYS A 209 -12.19 -18.01 7.25
CA LYS A 209 -11.88 -19.43 7.46
C LYS A 209 -11.09 -19.99 6.29
N SER A 210 -10.06 -20.78 6.60
CA SER A 210 -9.25 -21.50 5.63
C SER A 210 -8.69 -22.77 6.26
N ALA A 211 -8.39 -23.78 5.45
CA ALA A 211 -7.85 -25.07 5.92
C ALA A 211 -6.45 -24.98 6.52
N ASN A 212 -5.73 -23.87 6.31
CA ASN A 212 -4.42 -23.61 6.91
C ASN A 212 -4.46 -23.36 8.43
N GLY A 213 -5.65 -23.29 9.02
CA GLY A 213 -5.86 -23.01 10.44
C GLY A 213 -6.42 -21.62 10.74
N THR A 214 -6.58 -20.76 9.73
CA THR A 214 -7.26 -19.47 9.88
C THR A 214 -8.71 -19.70 10.31
N ASP A 215 -9.08 -19.22 11.50
CA ASP A 215 -10.44 -19.08 12.01
C ASP A 215 -10.48 -17.77 12.81
N PHE A 216 -10.97 -16.73 12.18
CA PHE A 216 -10.82 -15.37 12.67
C PHE A 216 -12.08 -14.55 12.42
N THR A 217 -12.41 -13.67 13.34
CA THR A 217 -13.53 -12.72 13.23
C THR A 217 -13.08 -11.34 13.65
N VAL A 218 -13.49 -10.33 12.88
CA VAL A 218 -13.20 -8.92 13.15
C VAL A 218 -14.44 -8.06 13.04
N GLY A 219 -14.60 -7.12 13.98
CA GLY A 219 -15.72 -6.16 13.99
C GLY A 219 -15.52 -5.00 13.03
N MET A 220 -16.62 -4.56 12.43
CA MET A 220 -16.66 -3.38 11.57
C MET A 220 -17.18 -2.17 12.34
N MET A 221 -16.70 -0.98 11.99
CA MET A 221 -17.24 0.26 12.54
C MET A 221 -18.64 0.51 11.99
N GLU A 222 -19.54 1.07 12.79
CA GLU A 222 -20.92 1.39 12.36
C GLU A 222 -20.96 2.35 11.18
N GLN A 223 -20.02 3.31 11.15
CA GLN A 223 -19.85 4.28 10.08
C GLN A 223 -18.76 3.89 9.08
N GLY A 224 -18.19 2.69 9.22
CA GLY A 224 -17.18 2.18 8.33
C GLY A 224 -17.70 2.00 6.90
N ILE A 225 -16.84 2.23 5.94
CA ILE A 225 -17.11 1.99 4.52
C ILE A 225 -16.00 1.15 3.92
N PHE A 226 -16.37 0.34 2.93
CA PHE A 226 -15.44 -0.29 2.02
C PHE A 226 -15.11 0.70 0.90
N ALA A 227 -13.84 0.92 0.66
CA ALA A 227 -13.27 1.78 -0.38
C ALA A 227 -12.36 0.97 -1.29
N GLY A 228 -11.95 1.53 -2.41
CA GLY A 228 -11.01 0.93 -3.37
C GLY A 228 -11.18 1.48 -4.78
N GLY A 229 -10.21 1.22 -5.64
CA GLY A 229 -10.13 1.77 -6.98
C GLY A 229 -9.73 3.25 -6.98
N SER A 230 -10.44 4.08 -7.75
CA SER A 230 -10.17 5.51 -7.74
C SER A 230 -10.71 6.20 -6.48
N GLU A 231 -9.94 7.16 -6.00
CA GLU A 231 -10.26 8.01 -4.85
C GLU A 231 -10.58 9.45 -5.26
N LYS A 232 -11.04 10.24 -4.30
CA LYS A 232 -11.24 11.68 -4.46
C LYS A 232 -10.48 12.42 -3.40
N ASP A 233 -9.75 13.45 -3.80
CA ASP A 233 -9.23 14.42 -2.84
C ASP A 233 -10.36 15.34 -2.31
N LEU A 234 -10.04 16.16 -1.32
CA LEU A 234 -11.03 17.08 -0.70
C LEU A 234 -11.55 18.14 -1.67
N SER A 235 -10.92 18.36 -2.83
CA SER A 235 -11.42 19.23 -3.91
C SER A 235 -12.35 18.51 -4.89
N GLY A 236 -12.48 17.18 -4.76
CA GLY A 236 -13.28 16.32 -5.62
C GLY A 236 -12.55 15.78 -6.85
N ARG A 237 -11.23 15.95 -6.97
CA ARG A 237 -10.44 15.40 -8.07
C ARG A 237 -10.32 13.88 -7.90
N ILE A 238 -10.55 13.17 -9.01
CA ILE A 238 -10.49 11.70 -9.03
C ILE A 238 -9.10 11.27 -9.49
N PHE A 239 -8.49 10.35 -8.75
CA PHE A 239 -7.16 9.80 -9.03
C PHE A 239 -7.07 8.34 -8.58
N ASN A 240 -6.04 7.60 -9.02
CA ASN A 240 -5.77 6.25 -8.56
C ASN A 240 -4.43 6.23 -7.82
N PRO A 241 -4.45 6.02 -6.47
CA PRO A 241 -3.23 6.12 -5.66
C PRO A 241 -2.22 5.01 -5.93
N ASN A 242 -2.68 3.84 -6.39
CA ASN A 242 -1.82 2.68 -6.64
C ASN A 242 -2.08 2.10 -8.03
N ILE A 243 -1.00 1.81 -8.78
CA ILE A 243 -1.04 1.15 -10.08
C ILE A 243 0.04 0.04 -10.12
N PRO A 244 -0.35 -1.25 -10.04
CA PRO A 244 -1.72 -1.77 -9.99
C PRO A 244 -2.35 -1.69 -8.60
N SER A 245 -3.68 -1.78 -8.52
CA SER A 245 -4.44 -2.09 -7.31
C SER A 245 -5.64 -2.98 -7.65
N GLU A 246 -5.86 -4.01 -6.83
CA GLU A 246 -6.95 -4.99 -6.95
C GLU A 246 -7.87 -4.99 -5.73
N GLU A 247 -7.54 -4.16 -4.75
CA GLU A 247 -8.13 -4.24 -3.43
C GLU A 247 -9.44 -3.47 -3.29
N ILE A 248 -10.26 -4.04 -2.40
CA ILE A 248 -11.34 -3.34 -1.71
C ILE A 248 -11.03 -3.45 -0.24
N PHE A 249 -10.82 -2.34 0.41
CA PHE A 249 -10.36 -2.29 1.79
C PHE A 249 -11.32 -1.55 2.71
N THR A 250 -11.15 -1.76 4.00
CA THR A 250 -11.86 -1.05 5.05
C THR A 250 -11.01 -1.03 6.32
N THR A 251 -11.20 -0.03 7.17
CA THR A 251 -10.64 0.00 8.51
C THR A 251 -11.57 -0.74 9.47
N PRO A 252 -11.12 -1.82 10.13
CA PRO A 252 -11.90 -2.52 11.14
C PRO A 252 -11.99 -1.71 12.43
N ARG A 253 -12.97 -2.06 13.29
CA ARG A 253 -13.09 -1.44 14.61
C ARG A 253 -11.97 -1.91 15.53
N LYS A 254 -11.12 -0.98 15.99
CA LYS A 254 -10.09 -1.24 16.99
C LYS A 254 -10.68 -1.94 18.22
N GLY A 255 -10.03 -2.97 18.68
CA GLY A 255 -10.43 -3.70 19.89
C GLY A 255 -11.50 -4.78 19.66
N ASP A 256 -11.89 -5.08 18.42
CA ASP A 256 -12.89 -6.10 18.11
C ASP A 256 -12.33 -7.10 17.08
N ALA A 257 -11.39 -7.93 17.51
CA ALA A 257 -10.79 -8.99 16.71
C ALA A 257 -10.51 -10.22 17.57
N GLU A 258 -10.93 -11.41 17.11
CA GLU A 258 -10.82 -12.67 17.83
C GLU A 258 -10.43 -13.81 16.90
N GLY A 259 -9.54 -14.70 17.35
CA GLY A 259 -9.19 -15.91 16.64
C GLY A 259 -7.76 -15.94 16.12
N LEU A 260 -7.50 -16.83 15.16
CA LEU A 260 -6.18 -17.09 14.58
C LEU A 260 -6.16 -16.72 13.12
N LEU A 261 -5.15 -15.97 12.73
CA LEU A 261 -4.77 -15.72 11.33
C LEU A 261 -3.47 -16.45 11.02
N VAL A 262 -3.41 -17.14 9.90
CA VAL A 262 -2.21 -17.79 9.38
C VAL A 262 -1.83 -17.13 8.06
N ALA A 263 -0.63 -16.56 8.02
CA ALA A 263 -0.12 -15.91 6.82
C ALA A 263 0.15 -16.93 5.70
N THR A 264 -0.13 -16.52 4.48
CA THR A 264 0.01 -17.38 3.28
C THR A 264 1.19 -17.00 2.40
N LYS A 265 1.81 -15.84 2.65
CA LYS A 265 3.03 -15.39 1.97
C LYS A 265 4.05 -14.88 3.00
N PRO A 266 5.35 -14.91 2.67
CA PRO A 266 6.37 -14.25 3.47
C PRO A 266 6.11 -12.74 3.57
N LEU A 267 6.52 -12.15 4.68
CA LEU A 267 6.50 -10.70 4.92
C LEU A 267 7.93 -10.18 5.05
N SER A 268 8.29 -9.22 4.24
CA SER A 268 9.54 -8.48 4.42
C SER A 268 9.28 -7.24 5.28
N TRP A 269 9.90 -7.19 6.45
CA TRP A 269 9.75 -6.06 7.36
C TRP A 269 11.10 -5.60 7.89
N GLN A 270 11.42 -4.33 7.63
CA GLN A 270 12.69 -3.70 8.04
C GLN A 270 13.95 -4.54 7.66
N GLY A 271 13.96 -5.12 6.47
CA GLY A 271 15.07 -5.96 5.99
C GLY A 271 15.11 -7.37 6.58
N THR A 272 14.10 -7.78 7.34
CA THR A 272 13.96 -9.15 7.87
C THR A 272 12.80 -9.86 7.20
N LEU A 273 13.07 -11.02 6.62
CA LEU A 273 12.03 -11.88 6.06
C LEU A 273 11.38 -12.71 7.17
N ILE A 274 10.05 -12.59 7.31
CA ILE A 274 9.23 -13.33 8.26
C ILE A 274 8.47 -14.40 7.45
N GLU A 275 8.66 -15.67 7.79
CA GLU A 275 8.11 -16.79 7.02
C GLU A 275 7.31 -17.75 7.90
N ASN A 276 6.24 -18.32 7.33
CA ASN A 276 5.37 -19.30 7.95
C ASN A 276 4.91 -18.85 9.35
N PHE A 277 4.18 -17.73 9.37
CA PHE A 277 3.81 -17.11 10.62
C PHE A 277 2.29 -17.07 10.84
N SER A 278 1.92 -16.94 12.09
CA SER A 278 0.53 -16.80 12.53
C SER A 278 0.42 -15.78 13.65
N ILE A 279 -0.76 -15.18 13.76
CA ILE A 279 -1.09 -14.16 14.76
C ILE A 279 -2.42 -14.53 15.40
N ARG A 280 -2.43 -14.64 16.73
CA ARG A 280 -3.65 -14.85 17.52
C ARG A 280 -4.12 -13.54 18.09
N PHE A 281 -5.38 -13.25 17.89
CA PHE A 281 -6.06 -12.07 18.44
C PHE A 281 -7.00 -12.47 19.56
N ALA A 282 -7.01 -11.66 20.63
CA ALA A 282 -8.00 -11.73 21.71
C ALA A 282 -8.27 -10.31 22.21
N GLY A 283 -9.55 -9.94 22.38
CA GLY A 283 -9.95 -8.60 22.77
C GLY A 283 -9.47 -7.53 21.79
N GLY A 284 -9.38 -7.87 20.52
CA GLY A 284 -8.91 -7.00 19.43
C GLY A 284 -7.40 -6.87 19.27
N LYS A 285 -6.62 -7.40 20.21
CA LYS A 285 -5.15 -7.25 20.24
C LYS A 285 -4.46 -8.55 19.82
N ALA A 286 -3.38 -8.45 19.05
CA ALA A 286 -2.45 -9.55 18.82
C ALA A 286 -1.79 -9.92 20.15
N VAL A 287 -2.10 -11.12 20.67
CA VAL A 287 -1.64 -11.59 21.99
C VAL A 287 -0.58 -12.68 21.90
N GLU A 288 -0.51 -13.37 20.77
CA GLU A 288 0.46 -14.42 20.51
C GLU A 288 0.85 -14.38 19.02
N VAL A 289 2.14 -14.46 18.76
CA VAL A 289 2.68 -14.53 17.39
C VAL A 289 3.67 -15.68 17.30
N HIS A 290 3.65 -16.37 16.19
CA HIS A 290 4.57 -17.46 15.89
C HIS A 290 5.08 -17.33 14.45
N ALA A 291 6.39 -17.48 14.25
CA ALA A 291 7.01 -17.55 12.92
C ALA A 291 8.15 -18.57 12.92
N GLU A 292 8.27 -19.36 11.86
CA GLU A 292 9.41 -20.26 11.69
C GLU A 292 10.71 -19.50 11.45
N LYS A 293 10.62 -18.37 10.76
CA LYS A 293 11.73 -17.44 10.52
C LYS A 293 11.29 -16.01 10.82
N GLY A 294 12.15 -15.22 11.42
CA GLY A 294 11.85 -13.82 11.73
C GLY A 294 10.99 -13.60 12.97
N GLN A 295 10.89 -14.57 13.91
CA GLN A 295 10.08 -14.47 15.13
C GLN A 295 10.32 -13.18 15.90
N GLU A 296 11.59 -12.83 16.18
CA GLU A 296 11.91 -11.60 16.90
C GLU A 296 11.49 -10.33 16.14
N ALA A 297 11.49 -10.35 14.81
CA ALA A 297 11.02 -9.21 14.02
C ALA A 297 9.53 -9.04 14.16
N LEU A 298 8.76 -10.12 14.12
CA LEU A 298 7.30 -10.11 14.32
C LEU A 298 6.93 -9.64 15.74
N GLU A 299 7.65 -10.11 16.76
CA GLU A 299 7.46 -9.65 18.15
C GLU A 299 7.77 -8.15 18.30
N ARG A 300 8.85 -7.65 17.68
CA ARG A 300 9.17 -6.20 17.68
C ARG A 300 8.12 -5.40 16.95
N MET A 301 7.57 -5.91 15.85
CA MET A 301 6.54 -5.24 15.07
C MET A 301 5.30 -4.94 15.93
N ILE A 302 4.75 -5.94 16.61
CA ILE A 302 3.56 -5.75 17.46
C ILE A 302 3.83 -4.97 18.74
N ALA A 303 5.10 -4.77 19.11
CA ALA A 303 5.54 -4.00 20.26
C ALA A 303 6.05 -2.59 19.93
N MET A 304 5.94 -2.14 18.63
CA MET A 304 6.52 -0.89 18.16
C MET A 304 5.92 0.33 18.90
N ASP A 305 4.63 0.33 19.14
CA ASP A 305 3.91 1.30 19.96
C ASP A 305 2.70 0.63 20.64
N GLU A 306 1.96 1.38 21.44
CA GLU A 306 0.81 0.89 22.20
C GLU A 306 -0.28 0.29 21.30
N ASN A 307 -0.40 0.79 20.06
CA ASN A 307 -1.46 0.48 19.12
C ASN A 307 -1.00 -0.43 17.98
N ALA A 308 0.30 -0.73 17.88
CA ALA A 308 0.88 -1.55 16.81
C ALA A 308 0.31 -2.98 16.76
N ALA A 309 -0.17 -3.51 17.88
CA ALA A 309 -0.75 -4.83 17.98
C ALA A 309 -2.24 -4.92 17.60
N PHE A 310 -2.86 -3.82 17.17
CA PHE A 310 -4.25 -3.80 16.68
C PHE A 310 -4.28 -3.73 15.15
N LEU A 311 -5.39 -4.21 14.58
CA LEU A 311 -5.59 -4.11 13.13
C LEU A 311 -5.95 -2.67 12.72
N GLY A 312 -5.43 -2.27 11.57
CA GLY A 312 -5.75 -1.03 10.87
C GLY A 312 -6.52 -1.25 9.58
N GLU A 313 -6.37 -2.44 8.96
CA GLU A 313 -6.98 -2.71 7.67
C GLU A 313 -7.46 -4.15 7.53
N CYS A 314 -8.53 -4.29 6.70
CA CYS A 314 -8.99 -5.54 6.11
C CYS A 314 -9.17 -5.33 4.61
N ALA A 315 -8.33 -5.97 3.79
CA ALA A 315 -8.39 -5.89 2.34
C ALA A 315 -8.93 -7.18 1.71
N LEU A 316 -9.81 -7.00 0.74
CA LEU A 316 -10.53 -8.06 0.04
C LEU A 316 -10.07 -8.10 -1.43
N ILE A 317 -9.31 -9.13 -1.79
CA ILE A 317 -8.77 -9.33 -3.13
C ILE A 317 -8.99 -10.77 -3.54
N SER A 318 -9.51 -10.99 -4.75
CA SER A 318 -9.72 -12.33 -5.26
C SER A 318 -8.42 -13.09 -5.43
N TRP A 319 -8.40 -14.39 -5.03
CA TRP A 319 -7.24 -15.27 -5.24
C TRP A 319 -6.81 -15.35 -6.70
N ASN A 320 -7.73 -15.21 -7.64
CA ASN A 320 -7.45 -15.14 -9.07
C ASN A 320 -7.14 -13.72 -9.58
N SER A 321 -6.57 -12.85 -8.73
CA SER A 321 -6.09 -11.54 -9.16
C SER A 321 -5.04 -11.67 -10.27
N PRO A 322 -4.92 -10.70 -11.18
CA PRO A 322 -3.87 -10.72 -12.20
C PRO A 322 -2.47 -10.89 -11.62
N ILE A 323 -2.21 -10.31 -10.47
CA ILE A 323 -0.92 -10.37 -9.78
C ILE A 323 -0.65 -11.78 -9.26
N ASN A 324 -1.60 -12.38 -8.53
CA ASN A 324 -1.43 -13.74 -8.01
C ASN A 324 -1.30 -14.77 -9.13
N ASN A 325 -2.01 -14.57 -10.26
CA ASN A 325 -1.96 -15.46 -11.41
C ASN A 325 -0.60 -15.50 -12.11
N THR A 326 0.28 -14.51 -11.88
CA THR A 326 1.67 -14.55 -12.35
C THR A 326 2.48 -15.66 -11.69
N GLY A 327 2.09 -16.09 -10.47
CA GLY A 327 2.87 -16.98 -9.62
C GLY A 327 4.18 -16.37 -9.11
N ILE A 328 4.37 -15.06 -9.25
CA ILE A 328 5.58 -14.32 -8.87
C ILE A 328 5.41 -13.80 -7.44
N LEU A 329 6.44 -13.95 -6.62
CA LEU A 329 6.64 -13.16 -5.41
C LEU A 329 7.47 -11.94 -5.79
N PHE A 330 6.89 -10.76 -5.72
CA PHE A 330 7.54 -9.54 -6.20
C PHE A 330 8.54 -8.96 -5.22
N TYR A 331 8.50 -9.33 -3.93
CA TYR A 331 9.26 -8.69 -2.86
C TYR A 331 9.04 -7.16 -2.80
N ASN A 332 7.85 -6.74 -3.19
CA ASN A 332 7.41 -5.36 -3.24
C ASN A 332 5.98 -5.28 -2.72
N THR A 333 5.74 -4.43 -1.72
CA THR A 333 4.46 -4.35 -1.00
C THR A 333 3.32 -4.04 -1.96
N LEU A 334 3.46 -3.06 -2.86
CA LEU A 334 2.42 -2.67 -3.83
C LEU A 334 1.87 -3.86 -4.64
N PHE A 335 2.74 -4.82 -5.02
CA PHE A 335 2.32 -5.99 -5.79
C PHE A 335 1.88 -7.13 -4.89
N ASP A 336 2.64 -7.45 -3.85
CA ASP A 336 2.40 -8.64 -3.04
C ASP A 336 1.12 -8.50 -2.19
N GLU A 337 0.80 -7.30 -1.68
CA GLU A 337 -0.48 -7.01 -1.00
C GLU A 337 -1.66 -7.14 -1.97
N ASN A 338 -1.53 -6.69 -3.22
CA ASN A 338 -2.56 -6.78 -4.25
C ASN A 338 -2.69 -8.16 -4.91
N ALA A 339 -1.89 -9.14 -4.48
CA ALA A 339 -2.00 -10.52 -4.97
C ALA A 339 -3.20 -11.27 -4.38
N CYS A 340 -3.53 -11.06 -3.09
CA CYS A 340 -4.62 -11.75 -2.41
C CYS A 340 -5.09 -10.98 -1.16
N CYS A 341 -6.18 -11.46 -0.53
CA CYS A 341 -6.67 -10.87 0.72
C CYS A 341 -5.54 -10.71 1.75
N HIS A 342 -5.48 -9.55 2.38
CA HIS A 342 -4.54 -9.22 3.44
C HIS A 342 -5.22 -8.46 4.58
N LEU A 343 -4.52 -8.35 5.70
CA LEU A 343 -4.86 -7.46 6.79
C LEU A 343 -3.62 -6.67 7.16
N ALA A 344 -3.80 -5.47 7.72
CA ALA A 344 -2.68 -4.70 8.25
C ALA A 344 -2.71 -4.61 9.78
N LEU A 345 -1.53 -4.75 10.39
CA LEU A 345 -1.29 -4.32 11.75
C LEU A 345 -0.98 -2.83 11.79
N GLY A 346 -1.50 -2.13 12.79
CA GLY A 346 -1.17 -0.73 13.04
C GLY A 346 -2.24 0.25 12.57
N ARG A 347 -1.82 1.34 11.89
CA ARG A 347 -2.67 2.48 11.55
C ARG A 347 -3.82 2.10 10.62
N GLY A 348 -5.01 2.60 10.94
CA GLY A 348 -6.19 2.56 10.06
C GLY A 348 -6.30 3.79 9.18
N PHE A 349 -7.26 3.76 8.24
CA PHE A 349 -7.52 4.82 7.28
C PHE A 349 -8.75 5.63 7.65
N ASP A 350 -8.58 6.94 7.80
CA ASP A 350 -9.64 7.88 8.16
C ASP A 350 -10.72 7.93 7.07
N ASN A 351 -10.32 7.87 5.79
CA ASN A 351 -11.22 7.87 4.63
C ASN A 351 -12.09 6.59 4.51
N CYS A 352 -11.83 5.58 5.34
CA CYS A 352 -12.74 4.44 5.53
C CYS A 352 -13.88 4.71 6.52
N VAL A 353 -14.02 5.93 7.02
CA VAL A 353 -15.17 6.37 7.83
C VAL A 353 -16.04 7.30 7.00
N ARG A 354 -17.36 7.06 6.98
CA ARG A 354 -18.31 7.89 6.23
C ARG A 354 -18.25 9.34 6.71
N ASP A 355 -18.12 10.28 5.78
CA ASP A 355 -18.06 11.72 6.08
C ASP A 355 -16.88 12.08 7.01
N TYR A 356 -15.77 11.35 6.93
CA TYR A 356 -14.60 11.49 7.81
C TYR A 356 -14.09 12.93 7.92
N GLU A 357 -14.24 13.70 6.88
CA GLU A 357 -13.82 15.12 6.83
C GLU A 357 -14.59 16.04 7.81
N LYS A 358 -15.67 15.55 8.43
CA LYS A 358 -16.45 16.26 9.44
C LYS A 358 -15.96 16.03 10.87
N TYR A 359 -15.04 15.06 11.04
CA TYR A 359 -14.56 14.63 12.34
C TYR A 359 -13.09 15.03 12.54
N SER A 360 -12.73 15.32 13.78
CA SER A 360 -11.34 15.44 14.19
C SER A 360 -10.69 14.04 14.28
N ALA A 361 -9.35 13.99 14.27
CA ALA A 361 -8.62 12.74 14.47
C ALA A 361 -9.01 12.04 15.78
N ASP A 362 -9.17 12.80 16.88
CA ASP A 362 -9.60 12.23 18.17
C ASP A 362 -11.00 11.60 18.10
N GLU A 363 -11.94 12.19 17.36
CA GLU A 363 -13.27 11.64 17.14
C GLU A 363 -13.21 10.36 16.29
N LEU A 364 -12.40 10.34 15.24
CA LEU A 364 -12.19 9.13 14.41
C LEU A 364 -11.57 7.99 15.23
N HIS A 365 -10.57 8.29 16.05
CA HIS A 365 -9.98 7.31 16.97
C HIS A 365 -11.01 6.79 18.00
N ALA A 366 -11.88 7.67 18.52
CA ALA A 366 -12.95 7.27 19.43
C ALA A 366 -14.03 6.39 18.76
N MET A 367 -14.25 6.53 17.45
CA MET A 367 -15.11 5.65 16.65
C MET A 367 -14.50 4.27 16.40
N GLY A 368 -13.18 4.12 16.54
CA GLY A 368 -12.49 2.84 16.40
C GLY A 368 -11.40 2.79 15.32
N VAL A 369 -11.05 3.91 14.68
CA VAL A 369 -9.88 3.98 13.81
C VAL A 369 -8.63 3.82 14.67
N ASN A 370 -7.74 2.90 14.30
CA ASN A 370 -6.51 2.69 15.03
C ASN A 370 -5.45 3.70 14.60
N ASP A 371 -4.80 4.35 15.56
CA ASP A 371 -3.66 5.24 15.33
C ASP A 371 -2.37 4.58 15.82
N SER A 372 -1.43 4.36 14.92
CA SER A 372 -0.14 3.73 15.19
C SER A 372 0.94 4.34 14.31
N MET A 373 2.19 4.15 14.69
CA MET A 373 3.34 4.56 13.88
C MET A 373 3.63 3.59 12.73
N ILE A 374 3.06 2.38 12.77
CA ILE A 374 3.22 1.39 11.70
C ILE A 374 1.90 1.17 10.96
N HIS A 375 2.03 0.74 9.72
CA HIS A 375 1.01 0.07 8.92
C HIS A 375 1.74 -1.03 8.16
N VAL A 376 1.39 -2.29 8.45
CA VAL A 376 2.12 -3.44 7.92
C VAL A 376 1.16 -4.51 7.47
N ASP A 377 1.09 -4.69 6.14
CA ASP A 377 0.22 -5.63 5.46
C ASP A 377 0.81 -7.04 5.53
N PHE A 378 -0.04 -8.02 5.81
CA PHE A 378 0.32 -9.43 5.76
C PHE A 378 -0.78 -10.24 5.07
N MET A 379 -0.38 -11.09 4.14
CA MET A 379 -1.26 -11.81 3.24
C MET A 379 -1.83 -13.05 3.93
N ILE A 380 -3.15 -13.21 3.86
CA ILE A 380 -3.90 -14.36 4.41
C ILE A 380 -4.74 -15.06 3.35
N GLY A 381 -4.78 -14.50 2.13
CA GLY A 381 -5.54 -15.04 1.00
C GLY A 381 -5.02 -16.40 0.56
N SER A 382 -5.93 -17.32 0.24
CA SER A 382 -5.65 -18.65 -0.30
C SER A 382 -6.77 -19.12 -1.22
N ALA A 383 -6.51 -20.19 -1.98
CA ALA A 383 -7.49 -20.78 -2.89
C ALA A 383 -8.72 -21.38 -2.17
N ASP A 384 -8.66 -21.56 -0.86
CA ASP A 384 -9.73 -22.12 -0.02
C ASP A 384 -10.26 -21.14 1.03
N LEU A 385 -9.84 -19.86 0.96
CA LEU A 385 -10.30 -18.84 1.90
C LEU A 385 -11.79 -18.56 1.71
N ASP A 386 -12.57 -18.74 2.76
CA ASP A 386 -13.95 -18.31 2.86
C ASP A 386 -14.07 -17.05 3.70
N ILE A 387 -14.79 -16.04 3.21
CA ILE A 387 -15.10 -14.84 3.97
C ILE A 387 -16.62 -14.68 4.03
N THR A 388 -17.16 -14.55 5.25
CA THR A 388 -18.56 -14.32 5.51
C THR A 388 -18.77 -13.02 6.23
N GLY A 389 -19.56 -12.12 5.65
CA GLY A 389 -20.04 -10.91 6.31
C GLY A 389 -21.25 -11.21 7.20
N ILE A 390 -21.29 -10.65 8.39
CA ILE A 390 -22.37 -10.81 9.37
C ILE A 390 -22.95 -9.42 9.62
N THR A 391 -24.24 -9.25 9.32
CA THR A 391 -24.97 -7.99 9.54
C THR A 391 -25.34 -7.80 11.02
N GLY A 392 -25.77 -6.60 11.40
CA GLY A 392 -26.12 -6.31 12.80
C GLY A 392 -27.30 -7.13 13.33
N ASP A 393 -28.18 -7.65 12.46
CA ASP A 393 -29.28 -8.57 12.80
C ASP A 393 -28.87 -10.06 12.76
N GLY A 394 -27.59 -10.35 12.53
CA GLY A 394 -27.02 -11.69 12.52
C GLY A 394 -27.16 -12.47 11.21
N LYS A 395 -27.65 -11.84 10.13
CA LYS A 395 -27.71 -12.47 8.81
C LYS A 395 -26.29 -12.67 8.26
N GLU A 396 -26.01 -13.88 7.78
CA GLU A 396 -24.75 -14.24 7.13
C GLU A 396 -24.84 -14.06 5.61
N VAL A 397 -23.84 -13.42 5.02
CA VAL A 397 -23.69 -13.22 3.58
C VAL A 397 -22.31 -13.72 3.16
N ALA A 398 -22.26 -14.62 2.19
CA ALA A 398 -21.01 -15.07 1.61
C ALA A 398 -20.39 -13.95 0.78
N ILE A 399 -19.19 -13.50 1.15
CA ILE A 399 -18.40 -12.53 0.38
C ILE A 399 -17.43 -13.27 -0.52
N PHE A 400 -16.66 -14.22 0.06
CA PHE A 400 -15.78 -15.13 -0.67
C PHE A 400 -16.14 -16.58 -0.38
N ARG A 401 -15.98 -17.43 -1.39
CA ARG A 401 -15.88 -18.88 -1.27
C ARG A 401 -14.76 -19.37 -2.16
N ASN A 402 -13.94 -20.27 -1.60
CA ASN A 402 -12.76 -20.78 -2.30
C ASN A 402 -11.88 -19.65 -2.88
N GLY A 403 -11.63 -18.62 -2.10
CA GLY A 403 -10.75 -17.50 -2.44
C GLY A 403 -11.28 -16.52 -3.48
N VAL A 404 -12.53 -16.66 -3.97
CA VAL A 404 -13.08 -15.79 -5.02
C VAL A 404 -14.40 -15.14 -4.60
N TRP A 405 -14.71 -14.00 -5.21
CA TRP A 405 -15.95 -13.27 -4.98
C TRP A 405 -17.20 -14.12 -5.26
N CYS A 406 -18.21 -14.00 -4.40
CA CYS A 406 -19.54 -14.61 -4.58
C CYS A 406 -20.50 -13.74 -5.37
N PHE A 407 -20.16 -12.47 -5.69
CA PHE A 407 -21.00 -11.49 -6.39
C PHE A 407 -20.18 -10.46 -7.15
#